data_f2137f74eef1d39b1ada7d5db5b50e65
#
_entry.id   f2137f74eef1d39b1ada7d5db5b50e65
#
_cell.length_a   1.000
_cell.length_b   1.000
_cell.length_c   1.000
_cell.angle_alpha   90.00
_cell.angle_beta   90.00
_cell.angle_gamma   90.00
#
_symmetry.space_group_name_H-M   'P 1'
#
loop_
_entity.id
_entity.type
_entity.pdbx_description
1 polymer ?
#
loop_
_entity_poly.entity_id
_entity_poly.type
_entity_poly.pdbx_seq_one_letter_code
_entity_poly.pdbx_strand_id
1 'polypeptide(L)'
;DDYPKFAFNVAMKIGELDDSSKVWEERPKGILLCRSSGGMVVAANKVKNVSAISVFDKKSAEHARLHNDCNVIALSGDWLSEEEMFDIVKTWLTTEFSKEERHIRRINMIKEFELK
;
A
#
# COMPACT_ATOMS: atom_id res chain seq x y z
N ASP A 1 12.80 -4.43 18.62
CA ASP A 1 11.82 -3.34 18.47
C ASP A 1 10.48 -3.88 17.98
N ASP A 2 9.44 -3.30 18.54
CA ASP A 2 8.08 -3.72 18.18
C ASP A 2 7.65 -3.03 16.89
N TYR A 3 7.83 -3.71 15.78
CA TYR A 3 7.51 -3.18 14.45
C TYR A 3 6.06 -2.66 14.28
N PRO A 4 5.04 -3.20 14.98
CA PRO A 4 3.68 -2.69 14.78
C PRO A 4 3.53 -1.21 15.03
N LYS A 5 4.27 -0.65 15.97
CA LYS A 5 4.22 0.80 16.28
C LYS A 5 4.61 1.64 15.06
N PHE A 6 5.65 1.22 14.35
CA PHE A 6 6.11 1.94 13.15
C PHE A 6 5.08 1.82 12.03
N ALA A 7 4.51 0.63 11.86
CA ALA A 7 3.47 0.42 10.86
C ALA A 7 2.24 1.26 11.16
N PHE A 8 1.81 1.31 12.43
CA PHE A 8 0.65 2.11 12.83
C PHE A 8 0.89 3.60 12.61
N ASN A 9 2.07 4.10 12.92
CA ASN A 9 2.38 5.52 12.74
C ASN A 9 2.25 5.96 11.29
N VAL A 10 2.78 5.18 10.37
CA VAL A 10 2.67 5.45 8.94
C VAL A 10 1.22 5.28 8.47
N ALA A 11 0.61 4.16 8.83
CA ALA A 11 -0.74 3.84 8.38
C ALA A 11 -1.78 4.85 8.86
N MET A 12 -1.69 5.29 10.11
CA MET A 12 -2.63 6.29 10.65
C MET A 12 -2.54 7.60 9.89
N LYS A 13 -1.33 8.02 9.55
CA LYS A 13 -1.11 9.24 8.77
C LYS A 13 -1.72 9.11 7.37
N ILE A 14 -1.47 8.00 6.71
CA ILE A 14 -2.03 7.74 5.37
C ILE A 14 -3.55 7.66 5.44
N GLY A 15 -4.09 6.88 6.38
CA GLY A 15 -5.54 6.71 6.51
C GLY A 15 -6.29 8.02 6.77
N GLU A 16 -5.68 8.91 7.54
CA GLU A 16 -6.24 10.22 7.84
C GLU A 16 -6.24 11.14 6.63
N LEU A 17 -5.16 11.13 5.86
CA LEU A 17 -4.94 12.12 4.81
C LEU A 17 -5.34 11.67 3.41
N ASP A 18 -5.42 10.36 3.15
CA ASP A 18 -5.64 9.88 1.79
C ASP A 18 -7.09 10.05 1.33
N ASP A 19 -7.24 10.67 0.17
CA ASP A 19 -8.50 10.87 -0.51
C ASP A 19 -8.39 10.19 -1.88
N SER A 20 -9.08 9.05 -2.02
CA SER A 20 -9.01 8.25 -3.23
C SER A 20 -9.62 8.92 -4.47
N SER A 21 -10.35 10.02 -4.31
CA SER A 21 -10.89 10.78 -5.43
C SER A 21 -9.83 11.64 -6.13
N LYS A 22 -8.70 11.88 -5.47
CA LYS A 22 -7.61 12.68 -6.03
C LYS A 22 -6.72 11.83 -6.92
N VAL A 23 -5.97 12.50 -7.82
CA VAL A 23 -4.99 11.81 -8.67
C VAL A 23 -3.87 11.26 -7.82
N TRP A 24 -3.35 10.10 -8.20
CA TRP A 24 -2.34 9.39 -7.42
C TRP A 24 -1.10 10.24 -7.11
N GLU A 25 -0.66 11.04 -8.07
CA GLU A 25 0.49 11.91 -7.89
C GLU A 25 0.37 12.84 -6.67
N GLU A 26 -0.85 13.28 -6.35
CA GLU A 26 -1.12 14.21 -5.24
C GLU A 26 -1.44 13.52 -3.92
N ARG A 27 -1.65 12.21 -3.94
CA ARG A 27 -2.06 11.47 -2.75
C ARG A 27 -0.86 11.13 -1.87
N PRO A 28 -1.05 11.06 -0.54
CA PRO A 28 0.02 10.60 0.37
C PRO A 28 0.30 9.12 0.13
N LYS A 29 1.55 8.73 0.32
CA LYS A 29 2.04 7.38 0.02
C LYS A 29 2.87 6.85 1.17
N GLY A 30 2.58 5.65 1.62
CA GLY A 30 3.31 5.02 2.72
C GLY A 30 4.23 3.92 2.22
N ILE A 31 5.46 3.92 2.70
CA ILE A 31 6.44 2.87 2.41
C ILE A 31 6.96 2.33 3.73
N LEU A 32 6.81 1.03 3.92
CA LEU A 32 7.32 0.34 5.10
C LEU A 32 8.46 -0.57 4.70
N LEU A 33 9.54 -0.53 5.46
CA LEU A 33 10.70 -1.37 5.22
C LEU A 33 10.99 -2.17 6.47
N CYS A 34 11.09 -3.48 6.32
CA CYS A 34 11.32 -4.37 7.43
C CYS A 34 12.01 -5.63 6.91
N ARG A 35 12.29 -6.60 7.76
CA ARG A 35 13.02 -7.78 7.33
C ARG A 35 12.22 -8.63 6.36
N SER A 36 11.00 -9.02 6.73
CA SER A 36 10.14 -9.87 5.89
C SER A 36 8.90 -9.19 5.33
N SER A 37 8.55 -8.03 5.84
CA SER A 37 7.40 -7.19 5.45
C SER A 37 6.00 -7.67 5.87
N GLY A 38 5.78 -8.96 6.05
CA GLY A 38 4.44 -9.51 6.31
C GLY A 38 3.74 -8.94 7.54
N GLY A 39 4.42 -8.87 8.66
CA GLY A 39 3.84 -8.36 9.90
C GLY A 39 3.44 -6.90 9.81
N MET A 40 4.24 -6.11 9.11
CA MET A 40 3.93 -4.70 8.90
C MET A 40 2.67 -4.50 8.07
N VAL A 41 2.46 -5.34 7.07
CA VAL A 41 1.25 -5.30 6.23
C VAL A 41 0.01 -5.63 7.08
N VAL A 42 0.11 -6.68 7.90
CA VAL A 42 -1.01 -7.05 8.78
C VAL A 42 -1.36 -5.89 9.72
N ALA A 43 -0.35 -5.28 10.32
CA ALA A 43 -0.56 -4.16 11.23
C ALA A 43 -1.16 -2.95 10.51
N ALA A 44 -0.60 -2.56 9.37
CA ALA A 44 -1.06 -1.39 8.63
C ALA A 44 -2.51 -1.53 8.17
N ASN A 45 -2.92 -2.73 7.77
CA ASN A 45 -4.28 -2.96 7.30
C ASN A 45 -5.34 -2.92 8.39
N LYS A 46 -4.94 -2.83 9.66
CA LYS A 46 -5.90 -2.63 10.75
C LYS A 46 -6.39 -1.19 10.82
N VAL A 47 -5.73 -0.28 10.13
CA VAL A 47 -6.09 1.13 10.11
C VAL A 47 -7.08 1.41 8.98
N LYS A 48 -8.15 2.12 9.29
CA LYS A 48 -9.17 2.48 8.29
C LYS A 48 -8.56 3.29 7.15
N ASN A 49 -9.08 3.05 5.95
CA ASN A 49 -8.67 3.75 4.72
C ASN A 49 -7.23 3.43 4.28
N VAL A 50 -6.67 2.34 4.79
CA VAL A 50 -5.33 1.87 4.42
C VAL A 50 -5.43 0.53 3.71
N SER A 51 -4.79 0.44 2.56
CA SER A 51 -4.63 -0.81 1.82
C SER A 51 -3.13 -1.04 1.65
N ALA A 52 -2.57 -1.90 2.48
CA ALA A 52 -1.14 -2.18 2.50
C ALA A 52 -0.87 -3.54 1.86
N ILE A 53 0.13 -3.61 1.00
CA ILE A 53 0.50 -4.84 0.29
C ILE A 53 2.02 -5.02 0.32
N SER A 54 2.47 -6.26 0.57
CA SER A 54 3.88 -6.61 0.40
C SER A 54 4.17 -6.75 -1.08
N VAL A 55 5.19 -6.09 -1.58
CA VAL A 55 5.57 -6.15 -3.00
C VAL A 55 7.01 -6.64 -3.12
N PHE A 56 7.26 -7.47 -4.13
CA PHE A 56 8.52 -8.17 -4.30
C PHE A 56 9.18 -7.92 -5.65
N ASP A 57 8.46 -7.34 -6.61
CA ASP A 57 8.96 -7.04 -7.94
C ASP A 57 8.11 -5.95 -8.58
N LYS A 58 8.50 -5.52 -9.77
CA LYS A 58 7.76 -4.48 -10.51
C LYS A 58 6.34 -4.92 -10.81
N LYS A 59 6.15 -6.18 -11.16
CA LYS A 59 4.84 -6.71 -11.53
C LYS A 59 3.87 -6.64 -10.37
N SER A 60 4.30 -7.07 -9.17
CA SER A 60 3.44 -7.01 -7.98
C SER A 60 3.15 -5.58 -7.56
N ALA A 61 4.12 -4.66 -7.75
CA ALA A 61 3.91 -3.24 -7.46
C ALA A 61 2.87 -2.63 -8.39
N GLU A 62 2.96 -2.93 -9.68
CA GLU A 62 2.00 -2.46 -10.68
C GLU A 62 0.60 -3.01 -10.38
N HIS A 63 0.51 -4.30 -10.11
CA HIS A 63 -0.75 -4.97 -9.79
C HIS A 63 -1.40 -4.36 -8.54
N ALA A 64 -0.61 -4.07 -7.52
CA ALA A 64 -1.10 -3.45 -6.29
C ALA A 64 -1.78 -2.11 -6.56
N ARG A 65 -1.25 -1.34 -7.52
CA ARG A 65 -1.87 -0.08 -7.91
C ARG A 65 -3.09 -0.29 -8.81
N LEU A 66 -2.92 -1.04 -9.90
CA LEU A 66 -3.97 -1.20 -10.89
C LEU A 66 -5.25 -1.83 -10.34
N HIS A 67 -5.10 -2.81 -9.47
CA HIS A 67 -6.25 -3.60 -8.98
C HIS A 67 -6.74 -3.18 -7.60
N ASN A 68 -5.85 -2.75 -6.73
CA ASN A 68 -6.17 -2.57 -5.32
C ASN A 68 -6.11 -1.13 -4.83
N ASP A 69 -5.64 -0.22 -5.66
CA ASP A 69 -5.44 1.18 -5.27
C ASP A 69 -4.63 1.27 -3.96
N CYS A 70 -3.61 0.44 -3.85
CA CYS A 70 -2.77 0.30 -2.67
C CYS A 70 -2.06 1.60 -2.33
N ASN A 71 -2.24 2.10 -1.11
CA ASN A 71 -1.65 3.36 -0.67
C ASN A 71 -0.48 3.20 0.29
N VAL A 72 -0.19 1.97 0.70
CA VAL A 72 0.98 1.63 1.53
C VAL A 72 1.61 0.36 0.97
N ILE A 73 2.90 0.38 0.72
CA ILE A 73 3.62 -0.85 0.35
C ILE A 73 4.63 -1.20 1.43
N ALA A 74 4.91 -2.48 1.56
CA ALA A 74 5.93 -2.98 2.46
C ALA A 74 6.98 -3.74 1.66
N LEU A 75 8.24 -3.46 1.93
CA LEU A 75 9.38 -4.05 1.26
C LEU A 75 10.21 -4.85 2.24
N SER A 76 10.76 -5.97 1.78
CA SER A 76 11.65 -6.82 2.57
C SER A 76 13.11 -6.43 2.35
N GLY A 77 13.76 -5.90 3.38
CA GLY A 77 15.18 -5.57 3.32
C GLY A 77 16.07 -6.82 3.25
N ASP A 78 15.58 -7.98 3.73
CA ASP A 78 16.34 -9.22 3.69
C ASP A 78 16.31 -9.88 2.31
N TRP A 79 15.23 -9.69 1.54
CA TRP A 79 15.00 -10.41 0.29
C TRP A 79 15.26 -9.58 -0.97
N LEU A 80 15.31 -8.26 -0.84
CA LEU A 80 15.43 -7.38 -2.00
C LEU A 80 16.75 -6.59 -1.96
N SER A 81 17.37 -6.43 -3.11
CA SER A 81 18.51 -5.53 -3.26
C SER A 81 18.02 -4.08 -3.32
N GLU A 82 18.93 -3.13 -3.14
CA GLU A 82 18.60 -1.71 -3.29
C GLU A 82 18.07 -1.40 -4.68
N GLU A 83 18.66 -1.99 -5.71
CA GLU A 83 18.22 -1.79 -7.09
C GLU A 83 16.80 -2.28 -7.30
N GLU A 84 16.49 -3.49 -6.78
CA GLU A 84 15.15 -4.04 -6.85
C GLU A 84 14.14 -3.16 -6.12
N MET A 85 14.48 -2.68 -4.94
CA MET A 85 13.60 -1.79 -4.17
C MET A 85 13.35 -0.48 -4.90
N PHE A 86 14.38 0.08 -5.51
CA PHE A 86 14.25 1.31 -6.30
C PHE A 86 13.26 1.12 -7.46
N ASP A 87 13.41 0.03 -8.21
CA ASP A 87 12.52 -0.27 -9.35
C ASP A 87 11.08 -0.46 -8.90
N ILE A 88 10.89 -1.16 -7.80
CA ILE A 88 9.57 -1.40 -7.21
C ILE A 88 8.90 -0.08 -6.82
N VAL A 89 9.60 0.75 -6.08
CA VAL A 89 9.08 2.03 -5.61
C VAL A 89 8.74 2.93 -6.78
N LYS A 90 9.63 3.02 -7.76
CA LYS A 90 9.39 3.83 -8.95
C LYS A 90 8.12 3.39 -9.69
N THR A 91 7.97 2.10 -9.90
CA THR A 91 6.78 1.55 -10.56
C THR A 91 5.51 1.88 -9.77
N TRP A 92 5.55 1.67 -8.46
CA TRP A 92 4.39 1.94 -7.60
C TRP A 92 4.02 3.43 -7.58
N LEU A 93 4.99 4.31 -7.51
CA LEU A 93 4.76 5.75 -7.49
C LEU A 93 4.14 6.27 -8.80
N THR A 94 4.41 5.59 -9.91
CA THR A 94 4.02 6.07 -11.25
C THR A 94 2.85 5.31 -11.88
N THR A 95 2.20 4.41 -11.12
CA THR A 95 1.08 3.63 -11.65
C THR A 95 -0.24 4.08 -11.03
N GLU A 96 -1.16 4.57 -11.87
CA GLU A 96 -2.50 4.94 -11.45
C GLU A 96 -3.38 3.71 -11.20
N PHE A 97 -4.45 3.88 -10.43
CA PHE A 97 -5.48 2.86 -10.32
C PHE A 97 -6.18 2.70 -11.66
N SER A 98 -6.51 1.48 -12.05
CA SER A 98 -7.12 1.18 -13.34
C SER A 98 -8.51 1.79 -13.53
N LYS A 99 -9.25 1.99 -12.45
CA LYS A 99 -10.64 2.45 -12.45
C LYS A 99 -11.60 1.54 -13.21
N GLU A 100 -11.20 0.28 -13.42
CA GLU A 100 -12.11 -0.71 -13.98
C GLU A 100 -13.24 -0.98 -13.00
N GLU A 101 -14.45 -1.11 -13.53
CA GLU A 101 -15.67 -1.25 -12.70
C GLU A 101 -15.57 -2.38 -11.69
N ARG A 102 -15.05 -3.53 -12.10
CA ARG A 102 -14.90 -4.69 -11.19
C ARG A 102 -13.97 -4.38 -10.01
N HIS A 103 -12.91 -3.60 -10.24
CA HIS A 103 -11.96 -3.23 -9.19
C HIS A 103 -12.58 -2.21 -8.25
N ILE A 104 -13.28 -1.23 -8.78
CA ILE A 104 -14.00 -0.23 -7.99
C ILE A 104 -15.02 -0.92 -7.08
N ARG A 105 -15.80 -1.83 -7.64
CA ARG A 105 -16.83 -2.56 -6.90
C ARG A 105 -16.23 -3.32 -5.72
N ARG A 106 -15.16 -4.06 -5.96
CA ARG A 106 -14.50 -4.86 -4.92
C ARG A 106 -13.89 -4.00 -3.82
N ILE A 107 -13.25 -2.90 -4.20
CA ILE A 107 -12.68 -1.95 -3.23
C ILE A 107 -13.79 -1.36 -2.37
N ASN A 108 -14.91 -0.98 -2.99
CA ASN A 108 -16.04 -0.42 -2.25
C ASN A 108 -16.65 -1.43 -1.27
N MET A 109 -16.69 -2.70 -1.62
CA MET A 109 -17.13 -3.75 -0.70
C MET A 109 -16.24 -3.83 0.54
N ILE A 110 -14.94 -3.71 0.34
CA ILE A 110 -13.97 -3.72 1.45
C ILE A 110 -14.18 -2.48 2.34
N LYS A 111 -14.34 -1.32 1.72
CA LYS A 111 -14.57 -0.06 2.46
C LYS A 111 -15.87 -0.09 3.26
N GLU A 112 -16.93 -0.64 2.70
CA GLU A 112 -18.20 -0.78 3.39
C GLU A 112 -18.06 -1.67 4.63
N PHE A 113 -17.36 -2.80 4.47
CA PHE A 113 -17.10 -3.70 5.59
C PHE A 113 -16.29 -3.02 6.69
N GLU A 114 -15.32 -2.22 6.30
CA GLU A 114 -14.44 -1.49 7.21
C GLU A 114 -15.22 -0.52 8.11
N LEU A 115 -16.30 0.04 7.61
CA LEU A 115 -17.11 1.01 8.36
C LEU A 115 -18.06 0.33 9.37
N LYS A 116 -18.16 -0.99 9.34
CA LYS A 116 -18.94 -1.73 10.31
C LYS A 116 -18.16 -1.91 11.60
#